data_0a22dfa32a3f009bbdef1b42a6a3c8f8
#
_entry.id   0a22dfa32a3f009bbdef1b42a6a3c8f8
#
_cell.length_a   1.000
_cell.length_b   1.000
_cell.length_c   1.000
_cell.angle_alpha   90.00
_cell.angle_beta   90.00
_cell.angle_gamma   90.00
#
_symmetry.space_group_name_H-M   'P 1'
#
loop_
_entity.id
_entity.type
_entity.pdbx_description
1 polymer ?
#
loop_
_entity_poly.entity_id
_entity_poly.type
_entity_poly.pdbx_seq_one_letter_code
_entity_poly.pdbx_strand_id
1 'polypeptide(L)'
;MLPMHWGRAYRDLREYAQLIEDLDYDELWLSEHHFFYDGYCPALLPAAASVLSITRRLRVGTGMLLLPMQDPHRLATVAHDLNQRSGGRLDLGVGMGYRDIEFDGHGISRKQRLPRMLRGLEVLEAEQREGGATLWMGAQLIDPVKRAGQHGHPILFSAALPVERCRTLAGVWEEGWRESGRSEPKPTLGALRNIWVTEDDEERAAARDWVRASYVQYAGLGWTLPAVGEHAQADFAEETDNAIQATVETTITGSADECVEQLREFEAMGIDHIAFRLMLDGAPRAAIESQIRRLATLVMPRLRSPVGSRA
;
A
#
# COMPACT_ATOMS: atom_id res chain seq x y z
N MET A 1 -4.69 -21.21 17.27
CA MET A 1 -4.14 -20.56 16.05
C MET A 1 -3.79 -21.67 15.07
N LEU A 2 -4.44 -21.75 13.92
CA LEU A 2 -4.13 -22.75 12.91
C LEU A 2 -2.84 -22.33 12.19
N PRO A 3 -1.86 -23.22 12.01
CA PRO A 3 -0.66 -22.87 11.26
C PRO A 3 -1.07 -22.48 9.83
N MET A 4 -0.58 -21.32 9.37
CA MET A 4 -0.81 -20.92 8.00
C MET A 4 -0.15 -21.92 7.05
N HIS A 5 -0.94 -22.44 6.14
CA HIS A 5 -0.42 -23.25 5.04
C HIS A 5 0.06 -22.31 3.93
N TRP A 6 1.32 -21.93 3.93
CA TRP A 6 1.95 -21.09 2.92
C TRP A 6 1.56 -21.45 1.48
N GLY A 7 1.53 -22.74 1.18
CA GLY A 7 1.11 -23.22 -0.13
C GLY A 7 -0.34 -22.85 -0.47
N ARG A 8 -1.23 -22.71 0.51
CA ARG A 8 -2.59 -22.24 0.29
C ARG A 8 -2.61 -20.74 0.03
N ALA A 9 -1.93 -19.94 0.85
CA ALA A 9 -1.85 -18.50 0.70
C ALA A 9 -1.35 -18.09 -0.69
N TYR A 10 -0.29 -18.75 -1.20
CA TYR A 10 0.22 -18.48 -2.55
C TYR A 10 -0.70 -18.98 -3.67
N ARG A 11 -1.47 -20.04 -3.48
CA ARG A 11 -2.53 -20.42 -4.45
C ARG A 11 -3.64 -19.38 -4.45
N ASP A 12 -4.15 -19.01 -3.30
CA ASP A 12 -5.20 -17.99 -3.15
C ASP A 12 -4.76 -16.65 -3.78
N LEU A 13 -3.51 -16.22 -3.56
CA LEU A 13 -2.93 -15.04 -4.21
C LEU A 13 -3.03 -15.13 -5.74
N ARG A 14 -2.66 -16.27 -6.34
CA ARG A 14 -2.71 -16.44 -7.79
C ARG A 14 -4.15 -16.44 -8.32
N GLU A 15 -5.07 -17.07 -7.60
CA GLU A 15 -6.50 -17.09 -7.95
C GLU A 15 -7.10 -15.68 -7.88
N TYR A 16 -6.79 -14.89 -6.82
CA TYR A 16 -7.20 -13.51 -6.75
C TYR A 16 -6.58 -12.64 -7.86
N ALA A 17 -5.31 -12.86 -8.18
CA ALA A 17 -4.64 -12.11 -9.25
C ALA A 17 -5.33 -12.33 -10.61
N GLN A 18 -5.73 -13.56 -10.93
CA GLN A 18 -6.50 -13.84 -12.14
C GLN A 18 -7.90 -13.22 -12.09
N LEU A 19 -8.59 -13.32 -10.95
CA LEU A 19 -9.92 -12.74 -10.78
C LEU A 19 -9.90 -11.22 -10.98
N ILE A 20 -8.94 -10.49 -10.38
CA ILE A 20 -8.88 -9.04 -10.52
C ILE A 20 -8.44 -8.61 -11.92
N GLU A 21 -7.56 -9.36 -12.59
CA GLU A 21 -7.23 -9.11 -13.99
C GLU A 21 -8.44 -9.28 -14.92
N ASP A 22 -9.25 -10.32 -14.71
CA ASP A 22 -10.49 -10.59 -15.47
C ASP A 22 -11.55 -9.51 -15.24
N LEU A 23 -11.49 -8.82 -14.11
CA LEU A 23 -12.37 -7.71 -13.73
C LEU A 23 -11.78 -6.32 -14.02
N ASP A 24 -10.73 -6.25 -14.83
CA ASP A 24 -10.08 -5.02 -15.29
C ASP A 24 -9.55 -4.11 -14.16
N TYR A 25 -9.07 -4.70 -13.05
CA TYR A 25 -8.25 -3.94 -12.12
C TYR A 25 -6.88 -3.62 -12.76
N ASP A 26 -6.35 -2.45 -12.41
CA ASP A 26 -5.10 -1.97 -13.00
C ASP A 26 -3.88 -2.60 -12.34
N GLU A 27 -3.96 -2.87 -11.01
CA GLU A 27 -2.80 -3.22 -10.21
C GLU A 27 -3.14 -4.06 -8.97
N LEU A 28 -2.19 -4.90 -8.54
CA LEU A 28 -2.20 -5.64 -7.29
C LEU A 28 -1.03 -5.21 -6.41
N TRP A 29 -1.31 -4.72 -5.20
CA TRP A 29 -0.29 -4.37 -4.21
C TRP A 29 -0.07 -5.48 -3.20
N LEU A 30 1.19 -5.85 -2.99
CA LEU A 30 1.64 -6.86 -2.02
C LEU A 30 2.38 -6.18 -0.88
N SER A 31 2.04 -6.51 0.38
CA SER A 31 2.70 -5.95 1.55
C SER A 31 3.62 -6.95 2.24
N GLU A 32 4.67 -6.46 2.91
CA GLU A 32 5.73 -7.24 3.54
C GLU A 32 5.74 -7.04 5.05
N HIS A 33 5.83 -8.18 5.76
CA HIS A 33 6.31 -8.21 7.14
C HIS A 33 7.12 -9.48 7.38
N HIS A 34 8.06 -9.40 8.32
CA HIS A 34 8.88 -10.53 8.72
C HIS A 34 8.57 -10.95 10.16
N PHE A 35 8.83 -12.21 10.46
CA PHE A 35 8.63 -12.78 11.80
C PHE A 35 7.19 -12.67 12.31
N PHE A 36 6.23 -12.68 11.41
CA PHE A 36 4.82 -12.84 11.73
C PHE A 36 4.48 -14.32 11.89
N TYR A 37 3.57 -14.63 12.83
CA TYR A 37 3.13 -16.01 13.08
C TYR A 37 2.39 -16.61 11.88
N ASP A 38 1.80 -15.79 11.04
CA ASP A 38 1.08 -16.17 9.84
C ASP A 38 1.92 -16.11 8.56
N GLY A 39 3.18 -15.67 8.69
CA GLY A 39 4.14 -15.59 7.60
C GLY A 39 4.00 -14.40 6.66
N TYR A 40 3.05 -13.53 6.83
CA TYR A 40 2.76 -12.24 6.15
C TYR A 40 3.68 -11.86 4.96
N CYS A 41 3.69 -12.70 3.92
CA CYS A 41 4.44 -12.49 2.67
C CYS A 41 5.88 -11.92 2.83
N PRO A 42 6.82 -12.65 3.46
CA PRO A 42 8.17 -12.13 3.72
C PRO A 42 9.08 -12.11 2.48
N ALA A 43 8.56 -12.52 1.32
CA ALA A 43 9.30 -12.62 0.06
C ALA A 43 8.50 -11.99 -1.09
N LEU A 44 8.41 -10.65 -1.10
CA LEU A 44 7.56 -9.92 -2.04
C LEU A 44 7.92 -10.14 -3.51
N LEU A 45 9.19 -10.06 -3.89
CA LEU A 45 9.57 -10.22 -5.30
C LEU A 45 9.29 -11.63 -5.85
N PRO A 46 9.54 -12.74 -5.14
CA PRO A 46 9.05 -14.05 -5.54
C PRO A 46 7.52 -14.13 -5.67
N ALA A 47 6.77 -13.52 -4.74
CA ALA A 47 5.32 -13.45 -4.83
C ALA A 47 4.86 -12.65 -6.06
N ALA A 48 5.45 -11.46 -6.29
CA ALA A 48 5.21 -10.64 -7.47
C ALA A 48 5.52 -11.41 -8.78
N ALA A 49 6.65 -12.11 -8.84
CA ALA A 49 7.02 -12.94 -9.98
C ALA A 49 5.96 -14.01 -10.27
N SER A 50 5.42 -14.66 -9.23
CA SER A 50 4.37 -15.67 -9.38
C SER A 50 3.08 -15.11 -9.97
N VAL A 51 2.70 -13.88 -9.62
CA VAL A 51 1.54 -13.16 -10.17
C VAL A 51 1.81 -12.71 -11.60
N LEU A 52 2.92 -12.02 -11.85
CA LEU A 52 3.30 -11.49 -13.16
C LEU A 52 3.43 -12.60 -14.22
N SER A 53 3.78 -13.83 -13.80
CA SER A 53 3.92 -14.99 -14.71
C SER A 53 2.59 -15.56 -15.22
N ILE A 54 1.47 -15.27 -14.56
CA ILE A 54 0.13 -15.80 -14.89
C ILE A 54 -0.84 -14.71 -15.35
N THR A 55 -0.44 -13.46 -15.27
CA THR A 55 -1.22 -12.29 -15.70
C THR A 55 -0.57 -11.65 -16.91
N ARG A 56 -1.34 -10.87 -17.69
CA ARG A 56 -0.89 -10.24 -18.95
C ARG A 56 -0.89 -8.72 -18.91
N ARG A 57 -1.83 -8.13 -18.19
CA ARG A 57 -2.04 -6.67 -18.09
C ARG A 57 -1.82 -6.15 -16.68
N LEU A 58 -2.20 -6.95 -15.68
CA LEU A 58 -2.15 -6.57 -14.28
C LEU A 58 -0.73 -6.18 -13.88
N ARG A 59 -0.59 -4.98 -13.34
CA ARG A 59 0.65 -4.52 -12.70
C ARG A 59 0.75 -5.09 -11.29
N VAL A 60 1.96 -5.18 -10.77
CA VAL A 60 2.19 -5.62 -9.38
C VAL A 60 3.07 -4.61 -8.67
N GLY A 61 2.54 -4.06 -7.59
CA GLY A 61 3.25 -3.15 -6.70
C GLY A 61 3.69 -3.83 -5.39
N THR A 62 4.83 -3.41 -4.86
CA THR A 62 5.22 -3.75 -3.49
C THR A 62 4.80 -2.61 -2.54
N GLY A 63 3.94 -2.90 -1.59
CA GLY A 63 3.34 -1.87 -0.74
C GLY A 63 3.42 -2.13 0.77
N MET A 64 4.59 -2.00 1.43
CA MET A 64 5.89 -1.56 0.94
C MET A 64 6.94 -2.63 1.21
N LEU A 65 7.92 -2.74 0.31
CA LEU A 65 9.14 -3.51 0.56
C LEU A 65 10.01 -2.76 1.57
N LEU A 66 10.56 -3.47 2.57
CA LEU A 66 11.36 -2.89 3.65
C LEU A 66 12.82 -2.67 3.19
N LEU A 67 13.06 -1.56 2.48
CA LEU A 67 14.35 -1.27 1.84
C LEU A 67 15.57 -1.32 2.79
N PRO A 68 15.52 -0.84 4.05
CA PRO A 68 16.65 -0.93 4.95
C PRO A 68 17.10 -2.35 5.29
N MET A 69 16.26 -3.36 5.06
CA MET A 69 16.55 -4.78 5.32
C MET A 69 17.18 -5.48 4.12
N GLN A 70 17.23 -4.82 2.97
CA GLN A 70 17.76 -5.38 1.71
C GLN A 70 19.22 -4.99 1.45
N ASP A 71 19.90 -5.80 0.65
CA ASP A 71 21.07 -5.35 -0.12
C ASP A 71 20.55 -4.59 -1.35
N PRO A 72 20.84 -3.29 -1.49
CA PRO A 72 20.22 -2.47 -2.53
C PRO A 72 20.65 -2.86 -3.95
N HIS A 73 21.89 -3.30 -4.17
CA HIS A 73 22.37 -3.71 -5.48
C HIS A 73 21.72 -5.02 -5.93
N ARG A 74 21.61 -5.97 -5.01
CA ARG A 74 20.91 -7.23 -5.29
C ARG A 74 19.41 -6.98 -5.56
N LEU A 75 18.77 -6.12 -4.76
CA LEU A 75 17.38 -5.74 -4.96
C LEU A 75 17.18 -5.08 -6.32
N ALA A 76 18.01 -4.10 -6.69
CA ALA A 76 17.99 -3.42 -7.98
C ALA A 76 18.05 -4.42 -9.14
N THR A 77 19.03 -5.31 -9.12
CA THR A 77 19.20 -6.34 -10.16
C THR A 77 17.97 -7.24 -10.31
N VAL A 78 17.42 -7.74 -9.19
CA VAL A 78 16.26 -8.63 -9.23
C VAL A 78 14.99 -7.88 -9.66
N ALA A 79 14.78 -6.66 -9.20
CA ALA A 79 13.64 -5.83 -9.58
C ALA A 79 13.71 -5.44 -11.07
N HIS A 80 14.90 -5.10 -11.58
CA HIS A 80 15.12 -4.82 -13.01
C HIS A 80 14.75 -6.04 -13.87
N ASP A 81 15.36 -7.20 -13.58
CA ASP A 81 15.08 -8.43 -14.33
C ASP A 81 13.59 -8.77 -14.34
N LEU A 82 12.94 -8.67 -13.18
CA LEU A 82 11.50 -8.94 -13.07
C LEU A 82 10.67 -7.92 -13.86
N ASN A 83 11.02 -6.63 -13.81
CA ASN A 83 10.37 -5.59 -14.58
C ASN A 83 10.48 -5.83 -16.09
N GLN A 84 11.69 -6.15 -16.58
CA GLN A 84 11.92 -6.45 -18.01
C GLN A 84 11.13 -7.68 -18.45
N ARG A 85 11.18 -8.79 -17.70
CA ARG A 85 10.44 -10.03 -18.01
C ARG A 85 8.94 -9.84 -18.02
N SER A 86 8.42 -8.95 -17.20
CA SER A 86 6.97 -8.65 -17.14
C SER A 86 6.52 -7.63 -18.18
N GLY A 87 7.43 -7.01 -18.94
CA GLY A 87 7.11 -5.94 -19.89
C GLY A 87 6.77 -4.62 -19.19
N GLY A 88 7.48 -4.28 -18.11
CA GLY A 88 7.32 -3.01 -17.40
C GLY A 88 6.17 -2.98 -16.38
N ARG A 89 5.70 -4.14 -15.91
CA ARG A 89 4.53 -4.24 -15.00
C ARG A 89 4.87 -4.30 -13.51
N LEU A 90 6.12 -4.07 -13.11
CA LEU A 90 6.51 -4.00 -11.71
C LEU A 90 6.55 -2.55 -11.22
N ASP A 91 5.88 -2.27 -10.10
CA ASP A 91 6.01 -1.05 -9.33
C ASP A 91 6.72 -1.37 -8.00
N LEU A 92 7.91 -0.78 -7.80
CA LEU A 92 8.73 -1.06 -6.64
C LEU A 92 8.48 -0.03 -5.53
N GLY A 93 7.47 -0.29 -4.70
CA GLY A 93 7.18 0.55 -3.55
C GLY A 93 8.05 0.18 -2.36
N VAL A 94 8.74 1.17 -1.79
CA VAL A 94 9.69 0.99 -0.70
C VAL A 94 9.32 1.80 0.54
N GLY A 95 9.58 1.22 1.71
CA GLY A 95 9.34 1.82 3.02
C GLY A 95 10.50 1.61 3.98
N MET A 96 10.52 2.40 5.06
CA MET A 96 11.62 2.39 6.02
C MET A 96 11.54 1.25 7.04
N GLY A 97 10.35 0.65 7.23
CA GLY A 97 10.12 -0.28 8.33
C GLY A 97 10.03 0.43 9.69
N TYR A 98 9.36 -0.21 10.66
CA TYR A 98 9.12 0.37 11.98
C TYR A 98 9.25 -0.64 13.13
N ARG A 99 9.13 -1.96 12.89
CA ARG A 99 9.12 -2.99 13.93
C ARG A 99 10.53 -3.40 14.31
N ASP A 100 10.85 -3.31 15.62
CA ASP A 100 12.17 -3.69 16.15
C ASP A 100 12.51 -5.16 15.86
N ILE A 101 11.54 -6.08 16.02
CA ILE A 101 11.75 -7.51 15.76
C ILE A 101 12.18 -7.81 14.31
N GLU A 102 11.79 -7.00 13.35
CA GLU A 102 12.19 -7.17 11.95
C GLU A 102 13.66 -6.78 11.77
N PHE A 103 14.08 -5.66 12.35
CA PHE A 103 15.48 -5.24 12.34
C PHE A 103 16.39 -6.22 13.09
N ASP A 104 16.00 -6.61 14.30
CA ASP A 104 16.77 -7.53 15.13
C ASP A 104 16.90 -8.90 14.47
N GLY A 105 15.81 -9.42 13.90
CA GLY A 105 15.80 -10.72 13.21
C GLY A 105 16.68 -10.74 11.96
N HIS A 106 16.88 -9.60 11.29
CA HIS A 106 17.83 -9.45 10.19
C HIS A 106 19.25 -9.04 10.64
N GLY A 107 19.49 -8.91 11.96
CA GLY A 107 20.79 -8.48 12.49
C GLY A 107 21.16 -7.03 12.13
N ILE A 108 20.17 -6.19 11.92
CA ILE A 108 20.33 -4.78 11.51
C ILE A 108 19.93 -3.88 12.67
N SER A 109 20.82 -2.98 13.10
CA SER A 109 20.43 -1.98 14.09
C SER A 109 19.38 -1.01 13.51
N ARG A 110 18.25 -0.84 14.20
CA ARG A 110 17.20 0.12 13.80
C ARG A 110 17.73 1.56 13.66
N LYS A 111 18.80 1.91 14.38
CA LYS A 111 19.48 3.22 14.23
C LYS A 111 20.07 3.43 12.83
N GLN A 112 20.35 2.36 12.12
CA GLN A 112 20.87 2.40 10.75
C GLN A 112 19.79 2.51 9.66
N ARG A 113 18.50 2.46 10.05
CA ARG A 113 17.39 2.43 9.07
C ARG A 113 17.42 3.59 8.09
N LEU A 114 17.65 4.84 8.56
CA LEU A 114 17.69 6.00 7.68
C LEU A 114 18.91 6.02 6.76
N PRO A 115 20.16 5.85 7.22
CA PRO A 115 21.31 5.72 6.32
C PRO A 115 21.16 4.61 5.29
N ARG A 116 20.61 3.45 5.68
CA ARG A 116 20.37 2.34 4.76
C ARG A 116 19.27 2.66 3.75
N MET A 117 18.19 3.32 4.17
CA MET A 117 17.13 3.79 3.27
C MET A 117 17.69 4.74 2.20
N LEU A 118 18.44 5.78 2.62
CA LEU A 118 18.99 6.77 1.70
C LEU A 118 19.96 6.14 0.69
N ARG A 119 20.87 5.28 1.16
CA ARG A 119 21.77 4.55 0.27
C ARG A 119 21.03 3.64 -0.69
N GLY A 120 19.97 2.97 -0.22
CA GLY A 120 19.13 2.12 -1.05
C GLY A 120 18.41 2.91 -2.15
N LEU A 121 17.87 4.07 -1.80
CA LEU A 121 17.23 4.97 -2.77
C LEU A 121 18.19 5.43 -3.87
N GLU A 122 19.42 5.82 -3.53
CA GLU A 122 20.44 6.22 -4.52
C GLU A 122 20.67 5.13 -5.58
N VAL A 123 20.75 3.86 -5.15
CA VAL A 123 20.94 2.72 -6.06
C VAL A 123 19.70 2.47 -6.91
N LEU A 124 18.49 2.48 -6.30
CA LEU A 124 17.25 2.23 -7.01
C LEU A 124 16.88 3.36 -7.98
N GLU A 125 17.17 4.62 -7.63
CA GLU A 125 16.98 5.77 -8.53
C GLU A 125 17.90 5.68 -9.74
N ALA A 126 19.15 5.23 -9.55
CA ALA A 126 20.07 5.00 -10.66
C ALA A 126 19.51 3.91 -11.60
N GLU A 127 19.03 2.81 -11.05
CA GLU A 127 18.44 1.70 -11.80
C GLU A 127 17.15 2.09 -12.54
N GLN A 128 16.30 2.91 -11.93
CA GLN A 128 15.09 3.42 -12.58
C GLN A 128 15.42 4.26 -13.81
N ARG A 129 16.48 5.08 -13.78
CA ARG A 129 16.94 5.85 -14.96
C ARG A 129 17.41 4.97 -16.12
N GLU A 130 17.86 3.77 -15.84
CA GLU A 130 18.28 2.77 -16.84
C GLU A 130 17.11 1.85 -17.29
N GLY A 131 15.87 2.24 -17.02
CA GLY A 131 14.68 1.48 -17.42
C GLY A 131 14.22 0.44 -16.39
N GLY A 132 14.64 0.57 -15.15
CA GLY A 132 14.15 -0.23 -14.01
C GLY A 132 12.69 0.04 -13.66
N ALA A 133 12.20 -0.64 -12.62
CA ALA A 133 10.84 -0.49 -12.13
C ALA A 133 10.55 0.93 -11.61
N THR A 134 9.30 1.39 -11.73
CA THR A 134 8.88 2.66 -11.13
C THR A 134 9.03 2.58 -9.61
N LEU A 135 9.75 3.54 -9.03
CA LEU A 135 10.02 3.58 -7.60
C LEU A 135 8.95 4.40 -6.86
N TRP A 136 8.13 3.72 -6.07
CA TRP A 136 7.12 4.34 -5.22
C TRP A 136 7.60 4.50 -3.78
N MET A 137 7.15 5.53 -3.11
CA MET A 137 7.51 5.81 -1.72
C MET A 137 6.35 5.57 -0.76
N GLY A 138 6.61 4.82 0.33
CA GLY A 138 5.73 4.76 1.50
C GLY A 138 6.21 5.75 2.56
N ALA A 139 5.55 6.90 2.69
CA ALA A 139 5.91 7.92 3.66
C ALA A 139 4.66 8.57 4.28
N GLN A 140 4.77 9.00 5.55
CA GLN A 140 3.67 9.57 6.33
C GLN A 140 4.08 10.84 7.10
N LEU A 141 5.36 11.21 7.05
CA LEU A 141 5.92 12.40 7.68
C LEU A 141 6.20 13.47 6.63
N ILE A 142 6.18 14.73 7.04
CA ILE A 142 6.29 15.89 6.14
C ILE A 142 7.58 15.84 5.31
N ASP A 143 8.75 15.74 5.96
CA ASP A 143 10.03 15.82 5.25
C ASP A 143 10.24 14.67 4.24
N PRO A 144 9.98 13.39 4.56
CA PRO A 144 10.04 12.32 3.57
C PRO A 144 9.05 12.49 2.40
N VAL A 145 7.83 12.99 2.67
CA VAL A 145 6.82 13.24 1.63
C VAL A 145 7.27 14.37 0.71
N LYS A 146 7.76 15.48 1.27
CA LYS A 146 8.31 16.60 0.49
C LYS A 146 9.48 16.15 -0.39
N ARG A 147 10.40 15.36 0.19
CA ARG A 147 11.53 14.80 -0.55
C ARG A 147 11.07 13.89 -1.70
N ALA A 148 10.05 13.06 -1.47
CA ALA A 148 9.49 12.23 -2.56
C ALA A 148 8.99 13.11 -3.72
N GLY A 149 8.31 14.21 -3.46
CA GLY A 149 7.93 15.19 -4.46
C GLY A 149 9.13 15.81 -5.18
N GLN A 150 10.16 16.25 -4.44
CA GLN A 150 11.38 16.83 -5.02
C GLN A 150 12.14 15.85 -5.94
N HIS A 151 12.13 14.57 -5.62
CA HIS A 151 12.76 13.52 -6.44
C HIS A 151 11.86 12.99 -7.56
N GLY A 152 10.58 13.38 -7.58
CA GLY A 152 9.62 12.91 -8.59
C GLY A 152 9.17 11.47 -8.39
N HIS A 153 9.11 11.02 -7.13
CA HIS A 153 8.59 9.70 -6.82
C HIS A 153 7.08 9.72 -6.58
N PRO A 154 6.32 8.82 -7.20
CA PRO A 154 4.97 8.53 -6.76
C PRO A 154 4.96 8.08 -5.30
N ILE A 155 3.85 8.32 -4.61
CA ILE A 155 3.70 7.97 -3.20
C ILE A 155 2.44 7.15 -2.98
N LEU A 156 2.47 6.19 -2.05
CA LEU A 156 1.30 5.47 -1.60
C LEU A 156 1.08 5.73 -0.10
N PHE A 157 0.01 6.46 0.22
CA PHE A 157 -0.37 6.75 1.58
C PHE A 157 -1.02 5.55 2.26
N SER A 158 -0.74 5.35 3.55
CA SER A 158 -1.29 4.25 4.35
C SER A 158 -2.79 4.37 4.57
N ALA A 159 -3.48 3.22 4.66
CA ALA A 159 -4.90 3.14 4.99
C ALA A 159 -5.24 3.68 6.40
N ALA A 160 -4.27 3.75 7.30
CA ALA A 160 -4.45 4.28 8.64
C ALA A 160 -4.42 5.82 8.72
N LEU A 161 -4.08 6.52 7.62
CA LEU A 161 -4.05 7.98 7.64
C LEU A 161 -5.46 8.56 7.53
N PRO A 162 -5.84 9.48 8.42
CA PRO A 162 -7.06 10.27 8.27
C PRO A 162 -7.08 11.04 6.94
N VAL A 163 -8.27 11.28 6.39
CA VAL A 163 -8.46 11.98 5.11
C VAL A 163 -7.79 13.35 5.10
N GLU A 164 -7.96 14.13 6.18
CA GLU A 164 -7.32 15.45 6.31
C GLU A 164 -5.79 15.39 6.35
N ARG A 165 -5.24 14.31 6.92
CA ARG A 165 -3.80 14.10 6.89
C ARG A 165 -3.31 13.78 5.47
N CYS A 166 -4.07 12.99 4.71
CA CYS A 166 -3.78 12.76 3.29
C CYS A 166 -3.80 14.06 2.48
N ARG A 167 -4.79 14.93 2.72
CA ARG A 167 -4.89 16.26 2.10
C ARG A 167 -3.65 17.11 2.39
N THR A 168 -3.25 17.18 3.66
CA THR A 168 -2.04 17.90 4.07
C THR A 168 -0.80 17.36 3.38
N LEU A 169 -0.61 16.04 3.39
CA LEU A 169 0.58 15.41 2.81
C LEU A 169 0.60 15.47 1.28
N ALA A 170 -0.55 15.41 0.62
CA ALA A 170 -0.65 15.64 -0.83
C ALA A 170 -0.18 17.05 -1.20
N GLY A 171 -0.59 18.07 -0.44
CA GLY A 171 -0.10 19.44 -0.61
C GLY A 171 1.41 19.58 -0.38
N VAL A 172 1.95 18.91 0.62
CA VAL A 172 3.42 18.89 0.89
C VAL A 172 4.18 18.23 -0.26
N TRP A 173 3.67 17.12 -0.79
CA TRP A 173 4.27 16.46 -1.95
C TRP A 173 4.25 17.37 -3.19
N GLU A 174 3.11 18.02 -3.46
CA GLU A 174 2.93 18.95 -4.57
C GLU A 174 3.89 20.15 -4.47
N GLU A 175 4.10 20.67 -3.26
CA GLU A 175 5.09 21.71 -3.01
C GLU A 175 6.50 21.22 -3.37
N GLY A 176 6.89 20.03 -2.90
CA GLY A 176 8.17 19.42 -3.23
C GLY A 176 8.36 19.21 -4.73
N TRP A 177 7.32 18.73 -5.42
CA TRP A 177 7.34 18.58 -6.87
C TRP A 177 7.55 19.92 -7.59
N ARG A 178 6.81 20.95 -7.22
CA ARG A 178 6.95 22.30 -7.78
C ARG A 178 8.33 22.91 -7.55
N GLU A 179 8.89 22.73 -6.35
CA GLU A 179 10.23 23.20 -6.01
C GLU A 179 11.33 22.51 -6.81
N SER A 180 11.10 21.28 -7.26
CA SER A 180 12.08 20.52 -8.04
C SER A 180 12.35 21.11 -9.43
N GLY A 181 11.43 21.93 -9.96
CA GLY A 181 11.53 22.50 -11.30
C GLY A 181 11.51 21.46 -12.43
N ARG A 182 11.07 20.22 -12.15
CA ARG A 182 10.99 19.14 -13.14
C ARG A 182 9.97 19.46 -14.23
N SER A 183 10.26 19.01 -15.45
CA SER A 183 9.41 19.17 -16.63
C SER A 183 8.72 17.87 -17.06
N GLU A 184 9.06 16.74 -16.44
CA GLU A 184 8.44 15.46 -16.70
C GLU A 184 6.96 15.49 -16.25
N PRO A 185 6.11 14.56 -16.74
CA PRO A 185 4.75 14.43 -16.23
C PRO A 185 4.74 14.22 -14.72
N LYS A 186 3.81 14.89 -14.04
CA LYS A 186 3.64 14.77 -12.61
C LYS A 186 3.37 13.32 -12.22
N PRO A 187 4.15 12.74 -11.27
CA PRO A 187 3.93 11.38 -10.81
C PRO A 187 2.59 11.23 -10.08
N THR A 188 2.08 10.01 -10.07
CA THR A 188 0.86 9.60 -9.40
C THR A 188 0.94 9.74 -7.88
N LEU A 189 -0.11 10.25 -7.27
CA LEU A 189 -0.34 10.15 -5.83
C LEU A 189 -1.34 9.03 -5.55
N GLY A 190 -0.97 8.09 -4.67
CA GLY A 190 -1.79 6.97 -4.30
C GLY A 190 -2.19 6.96 -2.84
N ALA A 191 -3.31 6.33 -2.54
CA ALA A 191 -3.72 6.00 -1.18
C ALA A 191 -4.24 4.57 -1.09
N LEU A 192 -3.77 3.84 -0.06
CA LEU A 192 -4.37 2.57 0.33
C LEU A 192 -5.61 2.88 1.19
N ARG A 193 -6.75 2.21 0.91
CA ARG A 193 -7.98 2.39 1.69
C ARG A 193 -8.67 1.07 1.97
N ASN A 194 -9.12 0.91 3.22
CA ASN A 194 -10.11 -0.11 3.54
C ASN A 194 -11.42 0.32 2.90
N ILE A 195 -12.02 -0.52 2.07
CA ILE A 195 -13.26 -0.20 1.37
C ILE A 195 -14.17 -1.42 1.26
N TRP A 196 -15.47 -1.22 1.54
CA TRP A 196 -16.49 -2.24 1.39
C TRP A 196 -17.80 -1.61 0.92
N VAL A 197 -18.30 -2.03 -0.23
CA VAL A 197 -19.66 -1.69 -0.68
C VAL A 197 -20.61 -2.53 0.14
N THR A 198 -21.54 -1.89 0.85
CA THR A 198 -22.49 -2.53 1.77
C THR A 198 -23.92 -2.19 1.38
N GLU A 199 -24.84 -3.15 1.54
CA GLU A 199 -26.25 -2.97 1.19
C GLU A 199 -27.08 -2.55 2.41
N ASP A 200 -26.60 -2.89 3.60
CA ASP A 200 -27.28 -2.59 4.85
C ASP A 200 -26.28 -2.32 6.00
N ASP A 201 -26.86 -2.02 7.19
CA ASP A 201 -26.07 -1.72 8.38
C ASP A 201 -25.38 -2.95 8.96
N GLU A 202 -25.89 -4.16 8.73
CA GLU A 202 -25.28 -5.41 9.20
C GLU A 202 -23.98 -5.69 8.41
N GLU A 203 -24.02 -5.59 7.08
CA GLU A 203 -22.80 -5.69 6.24
C GLU A 203 -21.79 -4.59 6.61
N ARG A 204 -22.26 -3.36 6.87
CA ARG A 204 -21.41 -2.24 7.28
C ARG A 204 -20.73 -2.49 8.61
N ALA A 205 -21.43 -3.01 9.59
CA ALA A 205 -20.89 -3.38 10.88
C ALA A 205 -19.85 -4.50 10.75
N ALA A 206 -20.16 -5.56 10.00
CA ALA A 206 -19.24 -6.67 9.76
C ALA A 206 -17.94 -6.20 9.09
N ALA A 207 -18.00 -5.33 8.08
CA ALA A 207 -16.82 -4.76 7.43
C ALA A 207 -15.93 -3.98 8.40
N ARG A 208 -16.52 -3.16 9.26
CA ARG A 208 -15.81 -2.42 10.30
C ARG A 208 -15.18 -3.34 11.35
N ASP A 209 -15.86 -4.42 11.72
CA ASP A 209 -15.33 -5.42 12.65
C ASP A 209 -14.12 -6.14 12.08
N TRP A 210 -14.11 -6.50 10.79
CA TRP A 210 -12.93 -7.09 10.12
C TRP A 210 -11.76 -6.11 10.06
N VAL A 211 -12.02 -4.83 9.77
CA VAL A 211 -10.98 -3.80 9.83
C VAL A 211 -10.43 -3.69 11.24
N ARG A 212 -11.29 -3.60 12.26
CA ARG A 212 -10.88 -3.57 13.67
C ARG A 212 -10.03 -4.78 14.04
N ALA A 213 -10.48 -5.99 13.72
CA ALA A 213 -9.76 -7.22 14.01
C ALA A 213 -8.35 -7.20 13.41
N SER A 214 -8.21 -6.76 12.16
CA SER A 214 -6.91 -6.64 11.49
C SER A 214 -5.98 -5.67 12.21
N TYR A 215 -6.47 -4.49 12.64
CA TYR A 215 -5.62 -3.50 13.30
C TYR A 215 -5.33 -3.84 14.76
N VAL A 216 -6.23 -4.52 15.47
CA VAL A 216 -5.94 -5.12 16.80
C VAL A 216 -4.79 -6.13 16.68
N GLN A 217 -4.81 -6.96 15.65
CA GLN A 217 -3.75 -7.92 15.38
C GLN A 217 -2.42 -7.22 15.07
N TYR A 218 -2.41 -6.20 14.22
CA TYR A 218 -1.21 -5.42 13.93
C TYR A 218 -0.66 -4.70 15.17
N ALA A 219 -1.51 -4.15 16.01
CA ALA A 219 -1.11 -3.51 17.26
C ALA A 219 -0.45 -4.52 18.21
N GLY A 220 -1.02 -5.72 18.36
CA GLY A 220 -0.42 -6.82 19.14
C GLY A 220 0.94 -7.28 18.61
N LEU A 221 1.28 -6.94 17.38
CA LEU A 221 2.55 -7.24 16.73
C LEU A 221 3.51 -6.04 16.67
N GLY A 222 3.22 -4.98 17.42
CA GLY A 222 4.07 -3.78 17.53
C GLY A 222 3.80 -2.73 16.45
N TRP A 223 2.64 -2.79 15.74
CA TRP A 223 2.21 -1.66 14.94
C TRP A 223 1.80 -0.52 15.87
N THR A 224 2.39 0.64 15.63
CA THR A 224 1.96 1.88 16.24
C THR A 224 1.63 2.84 15.12
N LEU A 225 0.55 3.62 15.26
CA LEU A 225 0.43 4.81 14.43
C LEU A 225 1.73 5.60 14.56
N PRO A 226 2.25 6.18 13.47
CA PRO A 226 3.31 7.17 13.61
C PRO A 226 2.80 8.23 14.57
N ALA A 227 3.33 8.24 15.79
CA ALA A 227 2.95 9.20 16.80
C ALA A 227 3.08 10.59 16.18
N VAL A 228 2.03 11.37 16.28
CA VAL A 228 2.07 12.79 16.01
C VAL A 228 2.84 13.41 17.18
N GLY A 229 4.19 13.36 17.12
CA GLY A 229 5.06 13.92 18.15
C GLY A 229 5.97 12.90 18.82
N GLU A 230 7.23 13.25 19.00
CA GLU A 230 8.31 12.44 19.59
C GLU A 230 8.18 12.18 21.11
N HIS A 231 7.07 12.53 21.78
CA HIS A 231 6.92 12.52 23.23
C HIS A 231 5.55 12.02 23.69
N ALA A 232 5.20 10.75 23.42
CA ALA A 232 4.05 10.15 24.07
C ALA A 232 4.49 8.99 24.97
N GLN A 233 4.75 9.27 26.23
CA GLN A 233 4.69 8.34 27.35
C GLN A 233 3.31 8.42 28.04
N ALA A 234 2.23 8.50 27.26
CA ALA A 234 0.87 8.39 27.75
C ALA A 234 0.35 6.98 27.42
N ASP A 235 -0.56 6.50 28.21
CA ASP A 235 -1.14 5.15 28.24
C ASP A 235 -1.22 4.46 26.88
N PHE A 236 -0.18 3.67 26.53
CA PHE A 236 0.05 3.05 25.22
C PHE A 236 -1.16 2.25 24.73
N ALA A 237 -1.96 1.71 25.63
CA ALA A 237 -3.17 0.95 25.32
C ALA A 237 -4.29 1.88 24.83
N GLU A 238 -4.53 3.00 25.49
CA GLU A 238 -5.60 3.95 25.10
C GLU A 238 -5.27 4.66 23.79
N GLU A 239 -4.00 5.04 23.58
CA GLU A 239 -3.56 5.61 22.31
C GLU A 239 -3.71 4.62 21.15
N THR A 240 -3.42 3.34 21.40
CA THR A 240 -3.56 2.28 20.40
C THR A 240 -5.03 2.06 20.06
N ASP A 241 -5.92 2.00 21.04
CA ASP A 241 -7.36 1.82 20.81
C ASP A 241 -7.96 3.01 20.06
N ASN A 242 -7.58 4.24 20.39
CA ASN A 242 -7.99 5.45 19.68
C ASN A 242 -7.50 5.43 18.22
N ALA A 243 -6.29 4.96 17.99
CA ALA A 243 -5.71 4.81 16.67
C ALA A 243 -6.45 3.77 15.81
N ILE A 244 -6.80 2.64 16.41
CA ILE A 244 -7.60 1.60 15.75
C ILE A 244 -8.98 2.15 15.43
N GLN A 245 -9.64 2.83 16.38
CA GLN A 245 -10.93 3.42 16.18
C GLN A 245 -10.93 4.45 15.04
N ALA A 246 -9.95 5.36 15.01
CA ALA A 246 -9.79 6.33 13.93
C ALA A 246 -9.63 5.63 12.57
N THR A 247 -8.87 4.53 12.51
CA THR A 247 -8.69 3.76 11.27
C THR A 247 -9.99 3.07 10.83
N VAL A 248 -10.79 2.55 11.78
CA VAL A 248 -12.12 1.99 11.49
C VAL A 248 -13.05 3.06 10.94
N GLU A 249 -13.03 4.26 11.51
CA GLU A 249 -13.85 5.39 11.05
C GLU A 249 -13.47 5.90 9.66
N THR A 250 -12.21 5.78 9.26
CA THR A 250 -11.75 6.15 7.91
C THR A 250 -12.01 5.07 6.85
N THR A 251 -12.62 3.95 7.22
CA THR A 251 -13.01 2.90 6.28
C THR A 251 -14.14 3.39 5.39
N ILE A 252 -13.94 3.34 4.09
CA ILE A 252 -14.96 3.67 3.11
C ILE A 252 -16.01 2.55 3.11
N THR A 253 -17.22 2.86 3.57
CA THR A 253 -18.33 1.89 3.63
C THR A 253 -19.65 2.57 3.25
N GLY A 254 -20.54 1.80 2.63
CA GLY A 254 -21.87 2.26 2.25
C GLY A 254 -22.31 1.69 0.91
N SER A 255 -23.37 2.23 0.37
CA SER A 255 -23.82 1.96 -1.00
C SER A 255 -22.71 2.29 -2.01
N ALA A 256 -22.82 1.80 -3.22
CA ALA A 256 -21.88 2.14 -4.28
C ALA A 256 -21.80 3.66 -4.54
N ASP A 257 -22.92 4.38 -4.37
CA ASP A 257 -22.98 5.84 -4.51
C ASP A 257 -22.16 6.53 -3.42
N GLU A 258 -22.36 6.16 -2.17
CA GLU A 258 -21.61 6.68 -1.03
C GLU A 258 -20.11 6.37 -1.13
N CYS A 259 -19.75 5.17 -1.59
CA CYS A 259 -18.34 4.81 -1.82
C CYS A 259 -17.69 5.67 -2.91
N VAL A 260 -18.39 5.91 -4.02
CA VAL A 260 -17.90 6.78 -5.10
C VAL A 260 -17.73 8.22 -4.62
N GLU A 261 -18.67 8.75 -3.84
CA GLU A 261 -18.59 10.11 -3.28
C GLU A 261 -17.35 10.26 -2.38
N GLN A 262 -17.15 9.32 -1.45
CA GLN A 262 -15.98 9.30 -0.57
C GLN A 262 -14.66 9.18 -1.36
N LEU A 263 -14.63 8.39 -2.43
CA LEU A 263 -13.43 8.26 -3.27
C LEU A 263 -13.12 9.53 -4.09
N ARG A 264 -14.14 10.27 -4.51
CA ARG A 264 -13.96 11.56 -5.19
C ARG A 264 -13.32 12.64 -4.31
N GLU A 265 -13.42 12.53 -2.98
CA GLU A 265 -12.67 13.41 -2.09
C GLU A 265 -11.16 13.25 -2.26
N PHE A 266 -10.69 12.03 -2.53
CA PHE A 266 -9.27 11.77 -2.80
C PHE A 266 -8.85 12.34 -4.16
N GLU A 267 -9.67 12.17 -5.19
CA GLU A 267 -9.43 12.77 -6.51
C GLU A 267 -9.31 14.30 -6.41
N ALA A 268 -10.18 14.95 -5.62
CA ALA A 268 -10.13 16.39 -5.38
C ALA A 268 -8.84 16.88 -4.65
N MET A 269 -8.11 15.98 -4.00
CA MET A 269 -6.80 16.25 -3.39
C MET A 269 -5.63 15.99 -4.34
N GLY A 270 -5.89 15.56 -5.59
CA GLY A 270 -4.88 15.13 -6.54
C GLY A 270 -4.35 13.72 -6.29
N ILE A 271 -5.07 12.91 -5.49
CA ILE A 271 -4.79 11.49 -5.29
C ILE A 271 -5.61 10.73 -6.32
N ASP A 272 -4.97 10.25 -7.36
CA ASP A 272 -5.60 9.66 -8.55
C ASP A 272 -5.41 8.13 -8.64
N HIS A 273 -4.75 7.53 -7.65
CA HIS A 273 -4.57 6.08 -7.53
C HIS A 273 -5.05 5.58 -6.16
N ILE A 274 -6.05 4.69 -6.15
CA ILE A 274 -6.58 4.11 -4.91
C ILE A 274 -6.36 2.59 -4.90
N ALA A 275 -5.56 2.13 -3.96
CA ALA A 275 -5.39 0.71 -3.68
C ALA A 275 -6.46 0.26 -2.66
N PHE A 276 -7.35 -0.64 -3.06
CA PHE A 276 -8.41 -1.19 -2.22
C PHE A 276 -7.86 -2.30 -1.32
N ARG A 277 -7.93 -2.13 -0.01
CA ARG A 277 -7.54 -3.15 0.95
C ARG A 277 -8.77 -3.97 1.37
N LEU A 278 -8.82 -5.21 0.89
CA LEU A 278 -9.93 -6.15 1.10
C LEU A 278 -9.52 -7.39 1.89
N MET A 279 -8.23 -7.71 1.94
CA MET A 279 -7.71 -8.88 2.68
C MET A 279 -7.63 -8.52 4.16
N LEU A 280 -8.75 -8.69 4.86
CA LEU A 280 -8.91 -8.37 6.28
C LEU A 280 -9.03 -9.64 7.11
N ASP A 281 -8.48 -9.60 8.33
CA ASP A 281 -8.54 -10.73 9.25
C ASP A 281 -9.98 -11.05 9.64
N GLY A 282 -10.34 -12.33 9.51
CA GLY A 282 -11.69 -12.82 9.81
C GLY A 282 -12.69 -12.63 8.68
N ALA A 283 -12.37 -11.89 7.62
CA ALA A 283 -13.26 -11.76 6.47
C ALA A 283 -13.35 -13.09 5.70
N PRO A 284 -14.55 -13.65 5.48
CA PRO A 284 -14.69 -14.87 4.69
C PRO A 284 -14.27 -14.66 3.24
N ARG A 285 -13.63 -15.68 2.63
CA ARG A 285 -13.23 -15.63 1.22
C ARG A 285 -14.37 -15.21 0.29
N ALA A 286 -15.57 -15.75 0.50
CA ALA A 286 -16.74 -15.40 -0.31
C ALA A 286 -17.12 -13.93 -0.22
N ALA A 287 -16.97 -13.31 0.97
CA ALA A 287 -17.20 -11.88 1.15
C ALA A 287 -16.15 -11.05 0.41
N ILE A 288 -14.86 -11.44 0.47
CA ILE A 288 -13.78 -10.77 -0.25
C ILE A 288 -14.03 -10.84 -1.78
N GLU A 289 -14.33 -12.01 -2.32
CA GLU A 289 -14.62 -12.20 -3.74
C GLU A 289 -15.86 -11.40 -4.19
N SER A 290 -16.90 -11.34 -3.36
CA SER A 290 -18.07 -10.50 -3.59
C SER A 290 -17.68 -9.02 -3.67
N GLN A 291 -16.86 -8.53 -2.74
CA GLN A 291 -16.41 -7.13 -2.75
C GLN A 291 -15.54 -6.80 -3.97
N ILE A 292 -14.64 -7.69 -4.35
CA ILE A 292 -13.86 -7.52 -5.59
C ILE A 292 -14.80 -7.30 -6.79
N ARG A 293 -15.87 -8.11 -6.91
CA ARG A 293 -16.84 -7.96 -8.00
C ARG A 293 -17.71 -6.72 -7.87
N ARG A 294 -18.22 -6.40 -6.66
CA ARG A 294 -19.02 -5.19 -6.42
C ARG A 294 -18.23 -3.92 -6.79
N LEU A 295 -16.98 -3.81 -6.35
CA LEU A 295 -16.11 -2.67 -6.66
C LEU A 295 -15.87 -2.55 -8.17
N ALA A 296 -15.54 -3.66 -8.84
CA ALA A 296 -15.31 -3.67 -10.30
C ALA A 296 -16.55 -3.26 -11.10
N THR A 297 -17.74 -3.66 -10.69
CA THR A 297 -18.98 -3.45 -11.46
C THR A 297 -19.74 -2.20 -11.07
N LEU A 298 -19.68 -1.77 -9.81
CA LEU A 298 -20.53 -0.70 -9.28
C LEU A 298 -19.76 0.60 -8.98
N VAL A 299 -18.44 0.52 -8.72
CA VAL A 299 -17.64 1.67 -8.27
C VAL A 299 -16.64 2.11 -9.33
N MET A 300 -15.75 1.20 -9.78
CA MET A 300 -14.66 1.54 -10.69
C MET A 300 -15.13 2.18 -12.01
N PRO A 301 -16.22 1.75 -12.70
CA PRO A 301 -16.66 2.38 -13.94
C PRO A 301 -17.07 3.84 -13.77
N ARG A 302 -17.47 4.23 -12.56
CA ARG A 302 -17.94 5.59 -12.24
C ARG A 302 -16.80 6.55 -11.87
N LEU A 303 -15.63 6.01 -11.55
CA LEU A 303 -14.40 6.77 -11.25
C LEU A 303 -13.50 6.89 -12.46
N ARG A 304 -13.54 5.92 -13.37
CA ARG A 304 -12.77 5.98 -14.61
C ARG A 304 -13.34 7.07 -15.52
N SER A 305 -12.55 8.08 -15.81
CA SER A 305 -12.91 9.07 -16.84
C SER A 305 -13.15 8.36 -18.17
N PRO A 306 -14.13 8.79 -18.99
CA PRO A 306 -14.33 8.25 -20.34
C PRO A 306 -12.99 8.32 -21.09
N VAL A 307 -12.64 7.24 -21.79
CA VAL A 307 -11.46 7.18 -22.67
C VAL A 307 -11.59 8.35 -23.66
N GLY A 308 -10.82 9.41 -23.47
CA GLY A 308 -10.86 10.61 -24.34
C GLY A 308 -10.60 11.96 -23.66
N SER A 309 -10.43 12.03 -22.33
CA SER A 309 -10.25 13.32 -21.63
C SER A 309 -8.85 13.56 -21.02
N ARG A 310 -7.87 12.75 -21.37
CA ARG A 310 -6.45 13.05 -21.05
C ARG A 310 -5.75 13.45 -22.33
N ALA A 311 -5.79 14.75 -22.64
CA ALA A 311 -4.94 15.40 -23.63
C ALA A 311 -3.63 15.84 -22.98
#